data_b7d74219786519adbf6cdd3e1418e19c
#
_entry.id   b7d74219786519adbf6cdd3e1418e19c
#
_cell.length_a   1.000
_cell.length_b   1.000
_cell.length_c   1.000
_cell.angle_alpha   90.00
_cell.angle_beta   90.00
_cell.angle_gamma   90.00
#
_symmetry.space_group_name_H-M   'P 1'
#
loop_
_entity.id
_entity.type
_entity.pdbx_description
1 polymer ?
#
loop_
_entity_poly.entity_id
_entity_poly.type
_entity_poly.pdbx_seq_one_letter_code
_entity_poly.pdbx_strand_id
1 'polypeptide(L)'
;MYKPLFFVCLALLSSVLLSCYNDKNTFGDKWVNSELRNISMDTSTIITTAVLIDSLETSGKHVVLAGKYTHPVWGSVSATGYIPYLRPSYSTESNETVQFDSLMLVLSCNKTFVGDTTLQQKYAIHLLTEKVVLNENGYLYNNSSFAYDPDPLAVYSFLPRPNTSEKIEIRLPDNLGKDLLNRFHNHDEVVAENHFEDYLWPQV
;
A
#
# COMPACT_ATOMS: atom_id res chain seq x y z
N MET A 1 67.81 -63.80 -18.43
CA MET A 1 66.80 -64.79 -18.81
C MET A 1 65.37 -64.30 -18.62
N TYR A 2 65.06 -62.96 -18.63
CA TYR A 2 63.72 -62.42 -18.38
C TYR A 2 63.14 -61.66 -19.58
N LYS A 3 63.84 -61.56 -20.70
CA LYS A 3 63.34 -60.82 -21.88
C LYS A 3 62.04 -61.37 -22.47
N PRO A 4 61.79 -62.71 -22.57
CA PRO A 4 60.51 -63.17 -23.11
C PRO A 4 59.32 -62.89 -22.17
N LEU A 5 59.50 -62.90 -20.86
CA LEU A 5 58.44 -62.62 -19.90
C LEU A 5 58.01 -61.20 -19.98
N PHE A 6 58.87 -60.22 -20.18
CA PHE A 6 58.57 -58.81 -20.36
C PHE A 6 57.71 -58.55 -21.60
N PHE A 7 57.99 -59.20 -22.71
CA PHE A 7 57.17 -59.08 -23.93
C PHE A 7 55.79 -59.70 -23.75
N VAL A 8 55.66 -60.79 -23.01
CA VAL A 8 54.37 -61.39 -22.70
C VAL A 8 53.52 -60.45 -21.79
N CYS A 9 54.12 -59.86 -20.78
CA CYS A 9 53.43 -58.91 -19.97
C CYS A 9 53.03 -57.65 -20.74
N LEU A 10 53.88 -57.16 -21.65
CA LEU A 10 53.56 -55.98 -22.47
C LEU A 10 52.41 -56.27 -23.45
N ALA A 11 52.41 -57.51 -24.05
CA ALA A 11 51.30 -57.92 -24.93
C ALA A 11 49.98 -58.12 -24.19
N LEU A 12 50.00 -58.61 -22.95
CA LEU A 12 48.84 -58.72 -22.11
C LEU A 12 48.32 -57.33 -21.69
N LEU A 13 49.21 -56.41 -21.39
CA LEU A 13 48.82 -55.04 -21.03
C LEU A 13 48.22 -54.30 -22.24
N SER A 14 48.74 -54.51 -23.44
CA SER A 14 48.18 -53.90 -24.65
C SER A 14 46.79 -54.44 -25.03
N SER A 15 46.47 -55.68 -24.71
CA SER A 15 45.17 -56.29 -24.99
C SER A 15 44.08 -55.74 -24.06
N VAL A 16 44.44 -55.28 -22.85
CA VAL A 16 43.53 -54.67 -21.92
C VAL A 16 43.14 -53.22 -22.35
N LEU A 17 44.05 -52.52 -23.01
CA LEU A 17 43.81 -51.16 -23.49
C LEU A 17 42.93 -51.10 -24.75
N LEU A 18 42.74 -52.19 -25.44
CA LEU A 18 41.84 -52.26 -26.60
C LEU A 18 40.45 -52.70 -26.28
N SER A 19 40.12 -52.90 -25.00
CA SER A 19 38.79 -53.32 -24.56
C SER A 19 37.78 -52.17 -24.40
N CYS A 20 38.14 -50.94 -24.77
CA CYS A 20 37.16 -49.84 -24.83
C CYS A 20 36.56 -49.80 -26.24
N TYR A 21 35.84 -50.80 -26.62
CA TYR A 21 34.93 -50.72 -27.75
C TYR A 21 33.57 -50.25 -27.23
N ASN A 22 33.21 -49.08 -27.70
CA ASN A 22 31.99 -48.39 -27.35
C ASN A 22 30.80 -49.02 -28.10
N ASP A 23 30.48 -50.27 -27.79
CA ASP A 23 29.21 -50.82 -28.19
C ASP A 23 28.14 -50.21 -27.28
N LYS A 24 27.29 -49.39 -27.88
CA LYS A 24 26.03 -49.04 -27.26
C LYS A 24 25.38 -50.34 -26.81
N ASN A 25 25.30 -50.54 -25.50
CA ASN A 25 24.63 -51.69 -24.92
C ASN A 25 23.17 -51.68 -25.37
N THR A 26 22.88 -52.26 -26.49
CA THR A 26 21.55 -52.53 -27.03
C THR A 26 20.87 -53.70 -26.34
N PHE A 27 21.42 -54.12 -25.17
CA PHE A 27 20.83 -55.17 -24.37
C PHE A 27 19.56 -54.67 -23.72
N GLY A 28 18.41 -55.09 -24.26
CA GLY A 28 17.11 -54.68 -23.75
C GLY A 28 16.33 -53.67 -24.63
N ASP A 29 16.97 -53.02 -25.61
CA ASP A 29 16.27 -52.10 -26.52
C ASP A 29 15.08 -52.72 -27.28
N LYS A 30 15.14 -54.05 -27.47
CA LYS A 30 14.05 -54.82 -28.11
C LYS A 30 12.96 -55.24 -27.14
N TRP A 31 13.15 -55.07 -25.84
CA TRP A 31 12.19 -55.49 -24.82
C TRP A 31 11.33 -54.34 -24.35
N VAL A 32 11.77 -53.12 -24.58
CA VAL A 32 11.02 -51.90 -24.24
C VAL A 32 10.75 -51.16 -25.54
N ASN A 33 9.58 -51.37 -26.12
CA ASN A 33 9.06 -50.53 -27.19
C ASN A 33 8.64 -49.18 -26.59
N SER A 34 9.56 -48.45 -26.00
CA SER A 34 9.35 -47.08 -25.60
C SER A 34 9.77 -46.20 -26.77
N GLU A 35 8.87 -45.92 -27.66
CA GLU A 35 8.96 -44.73 -28.48
C GLU A 35 8.91 -43.54 -27.50
N LEU A 36 10.09 -43.10 -27.03
CA LEU A 36 10.23 -41.82 -26.35
C LEU A 36 9.92 -40.72 -27.35
N ARG A 37 8.66 -40.43 -27.46
CA ARG A 37 8.16 -39.29 -28.25
C ARG A 37 8.43 -38.04 -27.46
N ASN A 38 9.57 -37.42 -27.65
CA ASN A 38 9.80 -36.07 -27.13
C ASN A 38 8.87 -35.11 -27.88
N ILE A 39 7.78 -34.75 -27.24
CA ILE A 39 6.91 -33.67 -27.71
C ILE A 39 7.48 -32.40 -27.15
N SER A 40 8.21 -31.65 -27.97
CA SER A 40 8.59 -30.29 -27.66
C SER A 40 7.45 -29.38 -28.10
N MET A 41 6.76 -28.81 -27.12
CA MET A 41 5.78 -27.74 -27.38
C MET A 41 6.48 -26.41 -27.10
N ASP A 42 6.77 -25.68 -28.15
CA ASP A 42 7.42 -24.36 -28.12
C ASP A 42 6.41 -23.20 -28.21
N THR A 43 5.15 -23.52 -28.42
CA THR A 43 4.07 -22.54 -28.55
C THR A 43 2.98 -22.75 -27.50
N SER A 44 2.62 -21.69 -26.82
CA SER A 44 1.49 -21.64 -25.91
C SER A 44 0.55 -20.51 -26.34
N THR A 45 -0.73 -20.80 -26.44
CA THR A 45 -1.72 -19.76 -26.66
C THR A 45 -2.07 -19.13 -25.32
N ILE A 46 -1.75 -17.84 -25.17
CA ILE A 46 -2.13 -17.06 -23.99
C ILE A 46 -3.38 -16.27 -24.33
N ILE A 47 -4.45 -16.53 -23.61
CA ILE A 47 -5.67 -15.74 -23.69
C ILE A 47 -5.63 -14.74 -22.54
N THR A 48 -5.54 -13.46 -22.87
CA THR A 48 -5.58 -12.38 -21.88
C THR A 48 -6.96 -11.74 -21.91
N THR A 49 -7.49 -11.48 -20.72
CA THR A 49 -8.77 -10.78 -20.57
C THR A 49 -8.53 -9.54 -19.71
N ALA A 50 -9.01 -8.40 -20.16
CA ALA A 50 -9.06 -7.20 -19.36
C ALA A 50 -10.42 -7.11 -18.67
N VAL A 51 -10.41 -6.97 -17.35
CA VAL A 51 -11.63 -6.76 -16.55
C VAL A 51 -11.61 -5.32 -16.07
N LEU A 52 -12.64 -4.57 -16.43
CA LEU A 52 -12.87 -3.25 -15.87
C LEU A 52 -13.63 -3.42 -14.55
N ILE A 53 -13.00 -2.95 -13.47
CA ILE A 53 -13.64 -2.89 -12.14
C ILE A 53 -14.28 -1.52 -12.02
N ASP A 54 -15.59 -1.47 -11.89
CA ASP A 54 -16.36 -0.22 -11.85
C ASP A 54 -16.10 0.57 -10.56
N SER A 55 -16.05 -0.12 -9.42
CA SER A 55 -15.81 0.51 -8.12
C SER A 55 -14.96 -0.37 -7.22
N LEU A 56 -14.04 0.26 -6.48
CA LEU A 56 -13.15 -0.39 -5.51
C LEU A 56 -13.44 0.15 -4.12
N GLU A 57 -13.55 -0.75 -3.14
CA GLU A 57 -13.69 -0.37 -1.74
C GLU A 57 -12.42 0.33 -1.23
N THR A 58 -12.59 1.52 -0.66
CA THR A 58 -11.47 2.35 -0.18
C THR A 58 -11.49 2.61 1.31
N SER A 59 -12.62 2.36 2.00
CA SER A 59 -12.75 2.52 3.45
C SER A 59 -12.51 1.25 4.24
N GLY A 60 -12.53 1.33 5.58
CA GLY A 60 -12.39 0.17 6.48
C GLY A 60 -10.94 -0.34 6.63
N LYS A 61 -9.95 0.34 6.10
CA LYS A 61 -8.53 -0.07 6.17
C LYS A 61 -7.74 0.57 7.32
N HIS A 62 -8.38 1.42 8.14
CA HIS A 62 -7.76 2.19 9.23
C HIS A 62 -6.58 3.09 8.80
N VAL A 63 -6.45 3.33 7.51
CA VAL A 63 -5.46 4.21 6.92
C VAL A 63 -6.10 5.05 5.83
N VAL A 64 -5.60 6.26 5.66
CA VAL A 64 -6.06 7.20 4.62
C VAL A 64 -4.95 7.35 3.60
N LEU A 65 -5.29 7.21 2.34
CA LEU A 65 -4.42 7.57 1.24
C LEU A 65 -4.77 8.98 0.79
N ALA A 66 -3.79 9.88 0.80
CA ALA A 66 -3.96 11.26 0.35
C ALA A 66 -2.77 11.70 -0.50
N GLY A 67 -3.04 12.43 -1.56
CA GLY A 67 -2.02 12.99 -2.43
C GLY A 67 -2.31 12.81 -3.91
N LYS A 68 -1.30 13.17 -4.73
CA LYS A 68 -1.38 13.05 -6.18
C LYS A 68 -0.10 12.42 -6.73
N TYR A 69 -0.28 11.46 -7.60
CA TYR A 69 0.80 10.82 -8.34
C TYR A 69 0.51 10.85 -9.83
N THR A 70 1.52 11.18 -10.63
CA THR A 70 1.41 11.18 -12.10
C THR A 70 2.37 10.15 -12.67
N HIS A 71 1.83 9.15 -13.33
CA HIS A 71 2.60 8.14 -14.04
C HIS A 71 2.67 8.50 -15.53
N PRO A 72 3.85 8.38 -16.19
CA PRO A 72 4.04 8.81 -17.59
C PRO A 72 3.16 8.04 -18.59
N VAL A 73 2.76 6.81 -18.25
CA VAL A 73 1.96 5.94 -19.14
C VAL A 73 0.49 5.88 -18.71
N TRP A 74 0.24 5.75 -17.39
CA TRP A 74 -1.11 5.52 -16.84
C TRP A 74 -1.87 6.79 -16.49
N GLY A 75 -1.24 7.96 -16.62
CA GLY A 75 -1.85 9.24 -16.25
C GLY A 75 -1.78 9.55 -14.75
N SER A 76 -2.66 10.43 -14.28
CA SER A 76 -2.64 10.92 -12.90
C SER A 76 -3.67 10.20 -12.04
N VAL A 77 -3.25 9.84 -10.84
CA VAL A 77 -4.10 9.34 -9.76
C VAL A 77 -4.06 10.35 -8.63
N SER A 78 -5.23 10.75 -8.14
CA SER A 78 -5.37 11.57 -6.92
C SER A 78 -6.19 10.84 -5.90
N ALA A 79 -5.84 11.00 -4.64
CA ALA A 79 -6.56 10.44 -3.52
C ALA A 79 -6.91 11.53 -2.51
N THR A 80 -8.17 11.58 -2.12
CA THR A 80 -8.69 12.45 -1.08
C THR A 80 -9.15 11.59 0.08
N GLY A 81 -8.72 11.93 1.29
CA GLY A 81 -9.09 11.20 2.49
C GLY A 81 -10.19 11.91 3.25
N TYR A 82 -11.21 11.17 3.64
CA TYR A 82 -12.25 11.62 4.56
C TYR A 82 -11.94 11.08 5.95
N ILE A 83 -11.67 11.97 6.90
CA ILE A 83 -11.18 11.61 8.23
C ILE A 83 -12.21 12.09 9.26
N PRO A 84 -12.88 11.16 9.97
CA PRO A 84 -13.71 11.55 11.09
C PRO A 84 -12.82 11.98 12.26
N TYR A 85 -13.14 13.10 12.88
CA TYR A 85 -12.49 13.51 14.12
C TYR A 85 -13.22 12.89 15.29
N LEU A 86 -12.48 12.24 16.14
CA LEU A 86 -13.00 11.81 17.43
C LEU A 86 -12.96 12.98 18.42
N ARG A 87 -13.88 12.98 19.33
CA ARG A 87 -13.91 13.95 20.42
C ARG A 87 -12.58 13.87 21.19
N PRO A 88 -11.84 14.98 21.33
CA PRO A 88 -10.62 14.98 22.13
C PRO A 88 -10.97 14.75 23.60
N SER A 89 -10.12 13.98 24.28
CA SER A 89 -10.19 13.86 25.73
C SER A 89 -9.73 15.18 26.32
N TYR A 90 -10.65 15.91 26.89
CA TYR A 90 -10.40 17.18 27.58
C TYR A 90 -11.04 17.14 28.95
N SER A 91 -10.25 17.36 29.98
CA SER A 91 -10.73 17.54 31.35
C SER A 91 -10.04 18.75 31.95
N THR A 92 -10.78 19.78 32.33
CA THR A 92 -10.28 20.84 33.20
C THR A 92 -11.06 20.81 34.48
N GLU A 93 -10.43 21.13 35.58
CA GLU A 93 -11.14 21.46 36.79
C GLU A 93 -11.80 22.84 36.61
N SER A 94 -13.03 22.98 37.08
CA SER A 94 -13.87 24.16 36.84
C SER A 94 -13.28 25.49 37.33
N ASN A 95 -12.15 25.48 38.01
CA ASN A 95 -11.49 26.65 38.57
C ASN A 95 -10.16 27.02 37.90
N GLU A 96 -9.75 26.28 36.83
CA GLU A 96 -8.51 26.57 36.15
C GLU A 96 -8.71 27.62 35.06
N THR A 97 -7.78 28.58 35.00
CA THR A 97 -7.69 29.51 33.88
C THR A 97 -7.03 28.84 32.71
N VAL A 98 -7.80 28.49 31.70
CA VAL A 98 -7.31 27.86 30.48
C VAL A 98 -7.02 28.90 29.42
N GLN A 99 -5.81 28.84 28.83
CA GLN A 99 -5.43 29.71 27.74
C GLN A 99 -5.23 28.87 26.48
N PHE A 100 -5.85 29.35 25.38
CA PHE A 100 -5.64 28.72 24.09
C PHE A 100 -4.23 28.98 23.57
N ASP A 101 -3.56 27.95 23.09
CA ASP A 101 -2.26 28.04 22.43
C ASP A 101 -2.40 27.77 20.92
N SER A 102 -2.77 26.57 20.56
CA SER A 102 -2.88 26.19 19.14
C SER A 102 -3.78 24.96 18.95
N LEU A 103 -4.31 24.82 17.75
CA LEU A 103 -5.00 23.61 17.28
C LEU A 103 -4.18 23.00 16.14
N MET A 104 -3.72 21.76 16.34
CA MET A 104 -2.86 21.05 15.40
C MET A 104 -3.51 19.77 14.91
N LEU A 105 -3.53 19.60 13.59
CA LEU A 105 -3.80 18.30 12.97
C LEU A 105 -2.49 17.55 12.82
N VAL A 106 -2.40 16.39 13.46
CA VAL A 106 -1.18 15.55 13.44
C VAL A 106 -1.46 14.29 12.65
N LEU A 107 -0.73 14.12 11.55
CA LEU A 107 -0.80 12.95 10.69
C LEU A 107 0.46 12.10 10.83
N SER A 108 0.29 10.80 10.97
CA SER A 108 1.40 9.85 11.05
C SER A 108 1.44 8.98 9.79
N CYS A 109 2.61 8.86 9.18
CA CYS A 109 2.80 7.98 8.03
C CYS A 109 2.93 6.52 8.48
N ASN A 110 2.24 5.61 7.78
CA ASN A 110 2.30 4.17 8.04
C ASN A 110 3.38 3.44 7.21
N LYS A 111 4.31 4.18 6.61
CA LYS A 111 5.38 3.70 5.74
C LYS A 111 4.92 3.18 4.36
N THR A 112 3.64 3.23 4.06
CA THR A 112 3.10 2.88 2.75
C THR A 112 3.01 4.13 1.87
N PHE A 113 3.56 4.06 0.67
CA PHE A 113 3.50 5.17 -0.28
C PHE A 113 3.49 4.66 -1.72
N VAL A 114 3.02 5.52 -2.63
CA VAL A 114 3.02 5.28 -4.07
C VAL A 114 3.60 6.51 -4.75
N GLY A 115 4.53 6.31 -5.67
CA GLY A 115 5.14 7.38 -6.43
C GLY A 115 6.50 7.85 -5.90
N ASP A 116 6.90 9.04 -6.33
CA ASP A 116 8.21 9.63 -6.03
C ASP A 116 8.14 10.49 -4.77
N THR A 117 8.85 10.08 -3.72
CA THR A 117 8.92 10.79 -2.45
C THR A 117 9.90 11.97 -2.45
N THR A 118 10.63 12.20 -3.55
CA THR A 118 11.50 13.36 -3.70
C THR A 118 10.75 14.61 -4.17
N LEU A 119 9.50 14.46 -4.56
CA LEU A 119 8.65 15.55 -4.98
C LEU A 119 7.84 16.12 -3.80
N GLN A 120 7.81 17.47 -3.75
CA GLN A 120 7.01 18.16 -2.75
C GLN A 120 5.51 17.86 -2.93
N GLN A 121 4.84 17.54 -1.82
CA GLN A 121 3.40 17.36 -1.75
C GLN A 121 2.75 18.57 -1.10
N LYS A 122 1.50 18.82 -1.47
CA LYS A 122 0.69 19.90 -0.92
C LYS A 122 -0.66 19.33 -0.48
N TYR A 123 -0.96 19.44 0.80
CA TYR A 123 -2.26 19.08 1.35
C TYR A 123 -3.10 20.34 1.57
N ALA A 124 -4.36 20.28 1.20
CA ALA A 124 -5.39 21.24 1.55
C ALA A 124 -6.40 20.54 2.45
N ILE A 125 -6.65 21.12 3.60
CA ILE A 125 -7.59 20.61 4.61
C ILE A 125 -8.89 21.41 4.47
N HIS A 126 -9.97 20.72 4.18
CA HIS A 126 -11.29 21.33 4.02
C HIS A 126 -12.27 20.77 5.05
N LEU A 127 -13.24 21.57 5.44
CA LEU A 127 -14.41 21.09 6.15
C LEU A 127 -15.39 20.48 5.15
N LEU A 128 -15.96 19.34 5.49
CA LEU A 128 -17.10 18.81 4.76
C LEU A 128 -18.35 19.62 5.09
N THR A 129 -19.20 19.82 4.11
CA THR A 129 -20.49 20.51 4.27
C THR A 129 -21.66 19.54 4.31
N GLU A 130 -21.38 18.25 4.13
CA GLU A 130 -22.35 17.17 4.25
C GLU A 130 -21.79 16.00 5.03
N LYS A 131 -22.66 15.20 5.62
CA LYS A 131 -22.28 14.00 6.37
C LYS A 131 -21.79 12.91 5.41
N VAL A 132 -20.68 12.24 5.76
CA VAL A 132 -20.22 11.06 5.03
C VAL A 132 -21.18 9.92 5.28
N VAL A 133 -21.84 9.46 4.21
CA VAL A 133 -22.75 8.33 4.25
C VAL A 133 -22.10 7.14 3.56
N LEU A 134 -21.99 6.06 4.30
CA LEU A 134 -21.54 4.79 3.75
C LEU A 134 -22.65 4.17 2.87
N ASN A 135 -22.28 3.40 1.86
CA ASN A 135 -23.25 2.71 1.06
C ASN A 135 -23.95 1.57 1.85
N GLU A 136 -24.87 0.85 1.20
CA GLU A 136 -25.62 -0.25 1.82
C GLU A 136 -24.71 -1.36 2.39
N ASN A 137 -23.51 -1.53 1.84
CA ASN A 137 -22.52 -2.50 2.31
C ASN A 137 -21.61 -1.96 3.44
N GLY A 138 -21.78 -0.70 3.85
CA GLY A 138 -20.99 -0.08 4.91
C GLY A 138 -19.62 0.43 4.47
N TYR A 139 -19.39 0.68 3.18
CA TYR A 139 -18.11 1.12 2.64
C TYR A 139 -18.21 2.40 1.82
N LEU A 140 -17.07 3.09 1.67
CA LEU A 140 -16.83 4.07 0.63
C LEU A 140 -16.07 3.40 -0.51
N TYR A 141 -16.29 3.91 -1.70
CA TYR A 141 -15.63 3.46 -2.92
C TYR A 141 -14.73 4.57 -3.50
N ASN A 142 -13.88 4.18 -4.43
CA ASN A 142 -12.98 5.12 -5.12
C ASN A 142 -13.69 6.21 -5.93
N ASN A 143 -14.98 6.07 -6.18
CA ASN A 143 -15.85 7.05 -6.85
C ASN A 143 -16.76 7.80 -5.86
N SER A 144 -16.67 7.54 -4.55
CA SER A 144 -17.42 8.30 -3.54
C SER A 144 -16.89 9.73 -3.45
N SER A 145 -17.80 10.68 -3.39
CA SER A 145 -17.49 12.10 -3.30
C SER A 145 -18.50 12.79 -2.38
N PHE A 146 -18.03 13.73 -1.56
CA PHE A 146 -18.84 14.49 -0.61
C PHE A 146 -18.56 15.97 -0.78
N ALA A 147 -19.59 16.76 -0.56
CA ALA A 147 -19.47 18.22 -0.62
C ALA A 147 -18.61 18.75 0.53
N TYR A 148 -17.80 19.76 0.22
CA TYR A 148 -16.90 20.41 1.16
C TYR A 148 -16.84 21.91 0.92
N ASP A 149 -16.40 22.67 1.93
CA ASP A 149 -16.13 24.09 1.79
C ASP A 149 -14.94 24.29 0.82
N PRO A 150 -15.10 25.06 -0.27
CA PRO A 150 -14.02 25.32 -1.21
C PRO A 150 -12.85 26.09 -0.57
N ASP A 151 -13.08 26.85 0.48
CA ASP A 151 -12.04 27.56 1.21
C ASP A 151 -11.34 26.64 2.20
N PRO A 152 -10.05 26.32 2.00
CA PRO A 152 -9.36 25.39 2.88
C PRO A 152 -9.10 25.99 4.26
N LEU A 153 -9.32 25.21 5.33
CA LEU A 153 -8.93 25.56 6.69
C LEU A 153 -7.41 25.78 6.81
N ALA A 154 -6.65 24.96 6.12
CA ALA A 154 -5.20 25.05 6.10
C ALA A 154 -4.65 24.45 4.80
N VAL A 155 -3.50 24.98 4.38
CA VAL A 155 -2.72 24.46 3.27
C VAL A 155 -1.31 24.21 3.75
N TYR A 156 -0.81 23.00 3.57
CA TYR A 156 0.50 22.60 4.04
C TYR A 156 1.30 21.90 2.94
N SER A 157 2.54 22.37 2.74
CA SER A 157 3.45 21.80 1.75
C SER A 157 4.62 21.14 2.47
N PHE A 158 4.94 19.91 2.08
CA PHE A 158 5.98 19.13 2.73
C PHE A 158 6.66 18.19 1.73
N LEU A 159 7.85 17.72 2.10
CA LEU A 159 8.54 16.64 1.40
C LEU A 159 8.20 15.30 2.10
N PRO A 160 7.58 14.36 1.39
CA PRO A 160 7.21 13.08 2.00
C PRO A 160 8.43 12.31 2.51
N ARG A 161 8.35 11.83 3.76
CA ARG A 161 9.37 10.98 4.39
C ARG A 161 8.71 9.75 5.00
N PRO A 162 8.10 8.87 4.20
CA PRO A 162 7.26 7.79 4.71
C PRO A 162 8.00 6.77 5.56
N ASN A 163 9.31 6.64 5.40
CA ASN A 163 10.15 5.69 6.14
C ASN A 163 10.68 6.24 7.47
N THR A 164 10.33 7.46 7.83
CA THR A 164 10.70 8.06 9.11
C THR A 164 9.52 8.01 10.10
N SER A 165 9.82 8.28 11.38
CA SER A 165 8.78 8.46 12.42
C SER A 165 8.29 9.91 12.47
N GLU A 166 8.68 10.73 11.51
CA GLU A 166 8.32 12.14 11.46
C GLU A 166 6.80 12.28 11.24
N LYS A 167 6.19 13.15 12.03
CA LYS A 167 4.77 13.47 11.91
C LYS A 167 4.60 14.71 11.06
N ILE A 168 3.50 14.75 10.32
CA ILE A 168 3.07 15.95 9.60
C ILE A 168 2.16 16.72 10.54
N GLU A 169 2.60 17.90 10.96
CA GLU A 169 1.86 18.76 11.89
C GLU A 169 1.34 19.97 11.13
N ILE A 170 0.03 20.09 11.05
CA ILE A 170 -0.66 21.14 10.31
C ILE A 170 -1.42 22.01 11.31
N ARG A 171 -1.05 23.29 11.41
CA ARG A 171 -1.78 24.23 12.25
C ARG A 171 -3.11 24.58 11.59
N LEU A 172 -4.18 24.38 12.35
CA LEU A 172 -5.53 24.80 11.97
C LEU A 172 -5.83 26.21 12.46
N PRO A 173 -6.88 26.89 11.94
CA PRO A 173 -7.20 28.25 12.33
C PRO A 173 -7.49 28.40 13.82
N ASP A 174 -6.94 29.44 14.42
CA ASP A 174 -7.08 29.72 15.86
C ASP A 174 -8.52 29.98 16.28
N ASN A 175 -9.36 30.53 15.41
CA ASN A 175 -10.77 30.73 15.68
C ASN A 175 -11.51 29.42 15.91
N LEU A 176 -11.23 28.40 15.09
CA LEU A 176 -11.80 27.05 15.26
C LEU A 176 -11.36 26.45 16.60
N GLY A 177 -10.07 26.55 16.91
CA GLY A 177 -9.53 26.02 18.15
C GLY A 177 -10.07 26.73 19.40
N LYS A 178 -10.21 28.05 19.34
CA LYS A 178 -10.79 28.84 20.44
C LYS A 178 -12.29 28.55 20.66
N ASP A 179 -13.03 28.39 19.58
CA ASP A 179 -14.46 28.02 19.69
C ASP A 179 -14.58 26.63 20.33
N LEU A 180 -13.81 25.67 19.85
CA LEU A 180 -13.79 24.31 20.40
C LEU A 180 -13.41 24.30 21.89
N LEU A 181 -12.34 25.00 22.27
CA LEU A 181 -11.91 25.13 23.66
C LEU A 181 -12.97 25.75 24.56
N ASN A 182 -13.63 26.85 24.11
CA ASN A 182 -14.67 27.50 24.87
C ASN A 182 -15.87 26.59 25.07
N ARG A 183 -16.26 25.82 24.07
CA ARG A 183 -17.37 24.86 24.20
C ARG A 183 -17.04 23.74 25.18
N PHE A 184 -15.82 23.21 25.14
CA PHE A 184 -15.37 22.21 26.11
C PHE A 184 -15.35 22.79 27.53
N HIS A 185 -14.84 24.00 27.70
CA HIS A 185 -14.77 24.68 29.00
C HIS A 185 -16.15 24.94 29.58
N ASN A 186 -17.10 25.34 28.74
CA ASN A 186 -18.49 25.62 29.15
C ASN A 186 -19.37 24.38 29.24
N HIS A 187 -18.83 23.16 28.98
CA HIS A 187 -19.58 21.90 28.99
C HIS A 187 -20.78 21.94 28.03
N ASP A 188 -20.60 22.60 26.89
CA ASP A 188 -21.65 22.73 25.87
C ASP A 188 -22.08 21.31 25.39
N GLU A 189 -23.38 21.07 25.32
CA GLU A 189 -23.94 19.77 24.90
C GLU A 189 -23.53 19.39 23.49
N VAL A 190 -23.23 20.35 22.62
CA VAL A 190 -22.79 20.14 21.24
C VAL A 190 -21.43 19.41 21.17
N VAL A 191 -20.60 19.58 22.20
CA VAL A 191 -19.30 18.87 22.29
C VAL A 191 -19.37 17.65 23.22
N ALA A 192 -20.57 17.28 23.69
CA ALA A 192 -20.75 16.04 24.44
C ALA A 192 -20.46 14.81 23.55
N GLU A 193 -20.11 13.69 24.16
CA GLU A 193 -19.62 12.48 23.47
C GLU A 193 -20.62 11.99 22.42
N ASN A 194 -21.90 12.08 22.68
CA ASN A 194 -22.99 11.64 21.79
C ASN A 194 -23.39 12.66 20.71
N HIS A 195 -22.90 13.89 20.77
CA HIS A 195 -23.26 14.98 19.84
C HIS A 195 -22.04 15.55 19.10
N PHE A 196 -20.82 15.12 19.44
CA PHE A 196 -19.60 15.69 18.87
C PHE A 196 -19.51 15.46 17.35
N GLU A 197 -20.03 14.36 16.87
CA GLU A 197 -20.10 14.11 15.42
C GLU A 197 -20.95 15.19 14.72
N ASP A 198 -22.05 15.61 15.33
CA ASP A 198 -22.95 16.61 14.76
C ASP A 198 -22.36 18.03 14.80
N TYR A 199 -21.45 18.32 15.75
CA TYR A 199 -20.72 19.60 15.82
C TYR A 199 -19.82 19.84 14.60
N LEU A 200 -19.18 18.81 14.08
CA LEU A 200 -18.30 18.92 12.92
C LEU A 200 -19.05 18.97 11.58
N TRP A 201 -20.33 18.63 11.58
CA TRP A 201 -21.20 18.69 10.42
C TRP A 201 -22.14 19.89 10.57
N PRO A 202 -21.97 20.99 9.80
CA PRO A 202 -22.93 22.07 9.86
C PRO A 202 -24.32 21.50 9.53
N GLN A 203 -25.25 21.74 10.46
CA GLN A 203 -26.65 21.42 10.24
C GLN A 203 -27.18 22.36 9.15
N VAL A 204 -27.49 21.79 7.98
CA VAL A 204 -28.22 22.47 6.92
C VAL A 204 -29.70 22.43 7.22
#